data_a5458261484903de781a1b0401a014e2
#
_entry.id   a5458261484903de781a1b0401a014e2
#
_cell.length_a   1.000
_cell.length_b   1.000
_cell.length_c   1.000
_cell.angle_alpha   90.00
_cell.angle_beta   90.00
_cell.angle_gamma   90.00
#
_symmetry.space_group_name_H-M   'P 1'
#
loop_
_entity.id
_entity.type
_entity.pdbx_description
1 polymer ?
#
loop_
_entity_poly.entity_id
_entity_poly.type
_entity_poly.pdbx_seq_one_letter_code
_entity_poly.pdbx_strand_id
1 'polypeptide(L)'
;MLKSIRAKILLAILTVTMFTACSLTVVFYFRAAGMIEENYSGILYGRMQQTIKDLDESLKEIYYVNTRTAWDTDIRNNAKEYSYTGNENSLENMAGLLREHSREYKDINSLYFVFPDKKMAVTSEEFPVNKQGISGEHIEELEKIQELDSFPVLVESPIHEGGSFLSVIQKVEDDNGEILGYVVADIRERAIYYEYLEAINDEKITRIVLVDRNDEIVTSGDYSDIGKTFPEITDQNVPKMEGYAEKNGVISFFSR
;
A
#
# COMPACT_ATOMS: atom_id res chain seq x y z
N MET A 1 -3.67 -6.95 -72.93
CA MET A 1 -2.46 -6.18 -73.29
C MET A 1 -2.84 -4.75 -73.59
N LEU A 2 -2.42 -3.77 -72.80
CA LEU A 2 -2.75 -2.34 -72.98
C LEU A 2 -2.05 -1.82 -74.25
N LYS A 3 -2.83 -1.58 -75.30
CA LYS A 3 -2.34 -1.19 -76.63
C LYS A 3 -2.02 0.30 -76.78
N SER A 4 -2.39 1.17 -75.86
CA SER A 4 -2.22 2.62 -75.93
C SER A 4 -1.14 3.10 -74.97
N ILE A 5 -0.20 3.95 -75.42
CA ILE A 5 0.79 4.61 -74.62
C ILE A 5 0.15 5.39 -73.45
N ARG A 6 -1.00 6.07 -73.71
CA ARG A 6 -1.76 6.81 -72.70
C ARG A 6 -2.18 5.89 -71.53
N ALA A 7 -2.66 4.68 -71.82
CA ALA A 7 -3.08 3.72 -70.81
C ALA A 7 -1.90 3.20 -69.95
N LYS A 8 -0.73 3.05 -70.53
CA LYS A 8 0.51 2.69 -69.79
C LYS A 8 0.94 3.79 -68.84
N ILE A 9 0.91 5.05 -69.30
CA ILE A 9 1.26 6.22 -68.46
C ILE A 9 0.26 6.35 -67.32
N LEU A 10 -1.03 6.23 -67.61
CA LEU A 10 -2.08 6.33 -66.58
C LEU A 10 -1.95 5.23 -65.54
N LEU A 11 -1.66 3.99 -65.98
CA LEU A 11 -1.42 2.88 -65.06
C LEU A 11 -0.15 3.13 -64.19
N ALA A 12 0.93 3.63 -64.75
CA ALA A 12 2.15 3.93 -64.02
C ALA A 12 1.91 5.01 -62.96
N ILE A 13 1.19 6.09 -63.29
CA ILE A 13 0.84 7.15 -62.33
C ILE A 13 -0.03 6.59 -61.21
N LEU A 14 -1.05 5.79 -61.55
CA LEU A 14 -1.94 5.16 -60.57
C LEU A 14 -1.16 4.21 -59.62
N THR A 15 -0.22 3.45 -60.15
CA THR A 15 0.60 2.54 -59.33
C THR A 15 1.49 3.33 -58.39
N VAL A 16 2.13 4.39 -58.87
CA VAL A 16 3.00 5.26 -58.00
C VAL A 16 2.19 5.95 -56.92
N THR A 17 1.02 6.53 -57.27
CA THR A 17 0.17 7.19 -56.27
C THR A 17 -0.39 6.20 -55.26
N MET A 18 -0.80 5.01 -55.67
CA MET A 18 -1.26 3.96 -54.76
C MET A 18 -0.13 3.51 -53.83
N PHE A 19 1.08 3.31 -54.35
CA PHE A 19 2.24 2.90 -53.54
C PHE A 19 2.63 3.99 -52.54
N THR A 20 2.67 5.25 -52.93
CA THR A 20 2.95 6.37 -52.03
C THR A 20 1.88 6.53 -50.95
N ALA A 21 0.59 6.40 -51.32
CA ALA A 21 -0.49 6.46 -50.34
C ALA A 21 -0.41 5.33 -49.34
N CYS A 22 -0.18 4.09 -49.77
CA CYS A 22 0.03 2.96 -48.86
C CYS A 22 1.23 3.15 -47.92
N SER A 23 2.36 3.59 -48.47
CA SER A 23 3.56 3.84 -47.66
C SER A 23 3.34 4.92 -46.62
N LEU A 24 2.70 6.02 -46.96
CA LEU A 24 2.35 7.08 -46.00
C LEU A 24 1.40 6.58 -44.93
N THR A 25 0.37 5.80 -45.30
CA THR A 25 -0.57 5.23 -44.33
C THR A 25 0.12 4.33 -43.32
N VAL A 26 1.03 3.48 -43.77
CA VAL A 26 1.83 2.60 -42.88
C VAL A 26 2.70 3.44 -41.93
N VAL A 27 3.39 4.46 -42.43
CA VAL A 27 4.23 5.34 -41.60
C VAL A 27 3.38 6.09 -40.55
N PHE A 28 2.24 6.64 -40.99
CA PHE A 28 1.33 7.33 -40.08
C PHE A 28 0.74 6.38 -39.02
N TYR A 29 0.39 5.16 -39.42
CA TYR A 29 -0.12 4.16 -38.47
C TYR A 29 0.89 3.85 -37.37
N PHE A 30 2.15 3.57 -37.73
CA PHE A 30 3.19 3.29 -36.72
C PHE A 30 3.50 4.49 -35.85
N ARG A 31 3.54 5.71 -36.41
CA ARG A 31 3.70 6.92 -35.61
C ARG A 31 2.54 7.18 -34.66
N ALA A 32 1.31 7.03 -35.14
CA ALA A 32 0.13 7.21 -34.30
C ALA A 32 0.08 6.17 -33.18
N ALA A 33 0.39 4.90 -33.48
CA ALA A 33 0.45 3.85 -32.48
C ALA A 33 1.48 4.17 -31.40
N GLY A 34 2.71 4.55 -31.78
CA GLY A 34 3.76 4.94 -30.82
C GLY A 34 3.39 6.16 -29.97
N MET A 35 2.77 7.20 -30.58
CA MET A 35 2.29 8.36 -29.82
C MET A 35 1.17 8.02 -28.83
N ILE A 36 0.27 7.12 -29.19
CA ILE A 36 -0.80 6.65 -28.30
C ILE A 36 -0.21 5.90 -27.11
N GLU A 37 0.76 5.00 -27.38
CA GLU A 37 1.44 4.22 -26.35
C GLU A 37 2.22 5.11 -25.39
N GLU A 38 3.00 6.07 -25.89
CA GLU A 38 3.76 7.03 -25.08
C GLU A 38 2.83 7.90 -24.22
N ASN A 39 1.75 8.44 -24.83
CA ASN A 39 0.79 9.25 -24.10
C ASN A 39 0.05 8.43 -23.02
N TYR A 40 -0.33 7.19 -23.33
CA TYR A 40 -1.00 6.32 -22.39
C TYR A 40 -0.10 5.98 -21.20
N SER A 41 1.16 5.61 -21.46
CA SER A 41 2.15 5.35 -20.43
C SER A 41 2.40 6.58 -19.55
N GLY A 42 2.47 7.78 -20.15
CA GLY A 42 2.60 9.01 -19.39
C GLY A 42 1.42 9.32 -18.48
N ILE A 43 0.19 9.06 -18.94
CA ILE A 43 -1.03 9.22 -18.14
C ILE A 43 -1.06 8.23 -16.97
N LEU A 44 -0.74 6.96 -17.24
CA LEU A 44 -0.70 5.93 -16.19
C LEU A 44 0.35 6.26 -15.14
N TYR A 45 1.55 6.65 -15.57
CA TYR A 45 2.62 7.07 -14.66
C TYR A 45 2.18 8.26 -13.78
N GLY A 46 1.55 9.27 -14.37
CA GLY A 46 1.03 10.40 -13.62
C GLY A 46 -0.04 10.01 -12.59
N ARG A 47 -0.95 9.10 -12.95
CA ARG A 47 -1.94 8.56 -12.01
C ARG A 47 -1.29 7.78 -10.88
N MET A 48 -0.32 6.93 -11.19
CA MET A 48 0.42 6.16 -10.20
C MET A 48 1.14 7.08 -9.20
N GLN A 49 1.83 8.11 -9.68
CA GLN A 49 2.51 9.10 -8.84
C GLN A 49 1.53 9.82 -7.90
N GLN A 50 0.36 10.20 -8.43
CA GLN A 50 -0.67 10.82 -7.58
C GLN A 50 -1.18 9.86 -6.53
N THR A 51 -1.49 8.62 -6.90
CA THR A 51 -1.95 7.59 -5.96
C THR A 51 -0.93 7.31 -4.85
N ILE A 52 0.35 7.21 -5.20
CA ILE A 52 1.42 7.00 -4.21
C ILE A 52 1.49 8.18 -3.25
N LYS A 53 1.37 9.40 -3.76
CA LYS A 53 1.34 10.59 -2.92
C LYS A 53 0.15 10.58 -1.96
N ASP A 54 -1.04 10.26 -2.45
CA ASP A 54 -2.26 10.21 -1.64
C ASP A 54 -2.16 9.10 -0.57
N LEU A 55 -1.59 7.95 -0.92
CA LEU A 55 -1.31 6.86 0.02
C LEU A 55 -0.27 7.26 1.08
N ASP A 56 0.83 7.90 0.67
CA ASP A 56 1.88 8.37 1.58
C ASP A 56 1.33 9.43 2.57
N GLU A 57 0.47 10.34 2.10
CA GLU A 57 -0.21 11.29 2.97
C GLU A 57 -1.12 10.57 3.99
N SER A 58 -1.91 9.59 3.55
CA SER A 58 -2.76 8.78 4.42
C SER A 58 -1.94 8.01 5.48
N LEU A 59 -0.88 7.33 5.07
CA LEU A 59 -0.01 6.60 6.01
C LEU A 59 0.67 7.52 7.02
N LYS A 60 1.07 8.72 6.62
CA LYS A 60 1.62 9.75 7.53
C LYS A 60 0.60 10.23 8.56
N GLU A 61 -0.64 10.40 8.16
CA GLU A 61 -1.70 10.80 9.09
C GLU A 61 -1.98 9.70 10.11
N ILE A 62 -2.02 8.44 9.69
CA ILE A 62 -2.17 7.30 10.60
C ILE A 62 -0.98 7.22 11.57
N TYR A 63 0.23 7.38 11.06
CA TYR A 63 1.43 7.44 11.89
C TYR A 63 1.35 8.57 12.93
N TYR A 64 0.86 9.74 12.52
CA TYR A 64 0.67 10.88 13.42
C TYR A 64 -0.36 10.58 14.51
N VAL A 65 -1.52 10.00 14.16
CA VAL A 65 -2.55 9.60 15.13
C VAL A 65 -1.98 8.58 16.12
N ASN A 66 -1.29 7.56 15.62
CA ASN A 66 -0.70 6.52 16.45
C ASN A 66 0.37 7.08 17.41
N THR A 67 1.25 7.93 16.90
CA THR A 67 2.27 8.61 17.70
C THR A 67 1.64 9.52 18.76
N ARG A 68 0.65 10.33 18.39
CA ARG A 68 -0.07 11.19 19.34
C ARG A 68 -0.74 10.35 20.43
N THR A 69 -1.35 9.23 20.09
CA THR A 69 -1.96 8.30 21.04
C THR A 69 -0.92 7.71 22.00
N ALA A 70 0.24 7.32 21.49
CA ALA A 70 1.33 6.79 22.33
C ALA A 70 1.92 7.84 23.30
N TRP A 71 1.87 9.12 22.92
CA TRP A 71 2.33 10.24 23.74
C TRP A 71 1.22 10.88 24.59
N ASP A 72 -0.02 10.42 24.45
CA ASP A 72 -1.14 10.93 25.24
C ASP A 72 -0.93 10.64 26.73
N THR A 73 -1.01 11.69 27.53
CA THR A 73 -0.76 11.62 28.98
C THR A 73 -1.75 10.71 29.70
N ASP A 74 -3.02 10.73 29.28
CA ASP A 74 -4.07 9.93 29.89
C ASP A 74 -3.94 8.47 29.51
N ILE A 75 -3.58 8.15 28.27
CA ILE A 75 -3.24 6.78 27.84
C ILE A 75 -2.06 6.25 28.70
N ARG A 76 -0.99 7.02 28.82
CA ARG A 76 0.19 6.64 29.61
C ARG A 76 -0.12 6.44 31.08
N ASN A 77 -0.89 7.34 31.69
CA ASN A 77 -1.30 7.25 33.10
C ASN A 77 -2.18 6.03 33.35
N ASN A 78 -3.17 5.78 32.51
CA ASN A 78 -4.03 4.62 32.63
C ASN A 78 -3.25 3.30 32.40
N ALA A 79 -2.33 3.26 31.43
CA ALA A 79 -1.46 2.11 31.20
C ALA A 79 -0.58 1.84 32.41
N LYS A 80 0.02 2.89 32.98
CA LYS A 80 0.86 2.82 34.19
C LYS A 80 0.05 2.32 35.40
N GLU A 81 -1.11 2.93 35.65
CA GLU A 81 -1.97 2.53 36.75
C GLU A 81 -2.40 1.07 36.66
N TYR A 82 -2.83 0.64 35.48
CA TYR A 82 -3.21 -0.76 35.27
C TYR A 82 -2.02 -1.72 35.44
N SER A 83 -0.85 -1.37 34.91
CA SER A 83 0.34 -2.21 35.03
C SER A 83 0.71 -2.46 36.50
N TYR A 84 0.66 -1.45 37.34
CA TYR A 84 1.06 -1.55 38.74
C TYR A 84 -0.04 -2.04 39.69
N THR A 85 -1.30 -1.66 39.46
CA THR A 85 -2.39 -1.90 40.42
C THR A 85 -3.38 -2.96 39.94
N GLY A 86 -3.45 -3.22 38.63
CA GLY A 86 -4.49 -4.04 38.04
C GLY A 86 -5.87 -3.39 38.02
N ASN A 87 -5.96 -2.05 38.13
CA ASN A 87 -7.23 -1.34 38.19
C ASN A 87 -7.97 -1.41 36.86
N GLU A 88 -9.08 -2.13 36.84
CA GLU A 88 -9.91 -2.33 35.63
C GLU A 88 -10.51 -1.04 35.06
N ASN A 89 -10.80 -0.04 35.92
CA ASN A 89 -11.33 1.25 35.47
C ASN A 89 -10.32 1.98 34.56
N SER A 90 -9.00 1.78 34.80
CA SER A 90 -7.95 2.37 33.97
C SER A 90 -7.95 1.76 32.57
N LEU A 91 -8.28 0.47 32.43
CA LEU A 91 -8.45 -0.17 31.11
C LEU A 91 -9.69 0.37 30.38
N GLU A 92 -10.81 0.57 31.10
CA GLU A 92 -12.03 1.12 30.50
C GLU A 92 -11.80 2.55 29.99
N ASN A 93 -11.12 3.38 30.80
CA ASN A 93 -10.76 4.73 30.41
C ASN A 93 -9.84 4.73 29.19
N MET A 94 -8.80 3.88 29.19
CA MET A 94 -7.86 3.77 28.07
C MET A 94 -8.58 3.30 26.80
N ALA A 95 -9.46 2.29 26.87
CA ALA A 95 -10.24 1.85 25.71
C ALA A 95 -11.15 2.95 25.16
N GLY A 96 -11.69 3.79 26.04
CA GLY A 96 -12.45 4.99 25.67
C GLY A 96 -11.62 5.97 24.86
N LEU A 97 -10.42 6.29 25.33
CA LEU A 97 -9.47 7.19 24.64
C LEU A 97 -9.00 6.61 23.29
N LEU A 98 -8.64 5.32 23.25
CA LEU A 98 -8.29 4.64 22.01
C LEU A 98 -9.43 4.74 20.97
N ARG A 99 -10.68 4.59 21.42
CA ARG A 99 -11.86 4.73 20.55
C ARG A 99 -12.05 6.16 20.05
N GLU A 100 -11.80 7.15 20.88
CA GLU A 100 -11.86 8.55 20.49
C GLU A 100 -10.82 8.84 19.41
N HIS A 101 -9.57 8.44 19.63
CA HIS A 101 -8.48 8.65 18.67
C HIS A 101 -8.67 7.86 17.36
N SER A 102 -9.18 6.62 17.41
CA SER A 102 -9.43 5.83 16.20
C SER A 102 -10.50 6.44 15.29
N ARG A 103 -11.49 7.11 15.87
CA ARG A 103 -12.58 7.77 15.10
C ARG A 103 -12.14 9.00 14.33
N GLU A 104 -11.02 9.59 14.70
CA GLU A 104 -10.51 10.76 14.01
C GLU A 104 -10.02 10.44 12.59
N TYR A 105 -9.71 9.16 12.33
CA TYR A 105 -9.19 8.75 11.05
C TYR A 105 -9.87 7.49 10.50
N LYS A 106 -10.52 7.65 9.33
CA LYS A 106 -11.37 6.60 8.72
C LYS A 106 -10.61 5.35 8.28
N ASP A 107 -9.32 5.49 7.95
CA ASP A 107 -8.51 4.41 7.40
C ASP A 107 -7.92 3.51 8.49
N ILE A 108 -8.02 3.90 9.77
CA ILE A 108 -7.68 3.04 10.89
C ILE A 108 -8.82 2.03 11.09
N ASN A 109 -8.51 0.75 10.88
CA ASN A 109 -9.47 -0.33 11.14
C ASN A 109 -9.64 -0.57 12.63
N SER A 110 -8.52 -0.62 13.36
CA SER A 110 -8.50 -0.79 14.81
C SER A 110 -7.30 -0.08 15.42
N LEU A 111 -7.51 0.45 16.62
CA LEU A 111 -6.46 1.04 17.45
C LEU A 111 -6.49 0.33 18.79
N TYR A 112 -5.37 -0.25 19.20
CA TYR A 112 -5.30 -1.05 20.41
C TYR A 112 -3.99 -0.84 21.16
N PHE A 113 -3.99 -1.17 22.45
CA PHE A 113 -2.84 -1.12 23.32
C PHE A 113 -2.42 -2.52 23.73
N VAL A 114 -1.15 -2.85 23.56
CA VAL A 114 -0.56 -4.14 23.93
C VAL A 114 0.23 -3.99 25.23
N PHE A 115 -0.08 -4.83 26.22
CA PHE A 115 0.70 -5.01 27.44
C PHE A 115 1.58 -6.26 27.30
N PRO A 116 2.89 -6.13 27.00
CA PRO A 116 3.74 -7.30 26.77
C PRO A 116 3.86 -8.19 28.01
N ASP A 117 4.05 -7.60 29.19
CA ASP A 117 4.18 -8.32 30.46
C ASP A 117 2.94 -9.12 30.83
N LYS A 118 1.76 -8.65 30.44
CA LYS A 118 0.47 -9.29 30.72
C LYS A 118 -0.01 -10.17 29.58
N LYS A 119 0.71 -10.19 28.45
CA LYS A 119 0.35 -10.89 27.22
C LYS A 119 -1.09 -10.63 26.79
N MET A 120 -1.49 -9.36 26.76
CA MET A 120 -2.84 -8.96 26.43
C MET A 120 -2.90 -7.67 25.62
N ALA A 121 -3.93 -7.56 24.79
CA ALA A 121 -4.33 -6.32 24.14
C ALA A 121 -5.64 -5.77 24.71
N VAL A 122 -5.77 -4.45 24.65
CA VAL A 122 -6.99 -3.71 24.95
C VAL A 122 -7.39 -2.98 23.69
N THR A 123 -8.59 -3.26 23.16
CA THR A 123 -9.04 -2.71 21.89
C THR A 123 -10.00 -1.53 22.07
N SER A 124 -10.07 -0.68 21.03
CA SER A 124 -11.04 0.41 20.94
C SER A 124 -12.45 -0.06 20.50
N GLU A 125 -12.60 -1.30 20.03
CA GLU A 125 -13.77 -1.71 19.24
C GLU A 125 -14.98 -2.12 20.08
N GLU A 126 -14.79 -2.68 21.25
CA GLU A 126 -15.88 -3.30 22.02
C GLU A 126 -16.18 -2.63 23.37
N PHE A 127 -17.45 -2.66 23.74
CA PHE A 127 -17.90 -2.35 25.09
C PHE A 127 -18.74 -3.54 25.61
N PRO A 128 -18.41 -4.20 26.71
CA PRO A 128 -17.33 -3.88 27.65
C PRO A 128 -15.94 -4.18 27.07
N VAL A 129 -14.90 -3.53 27.64
CA VAL A 129 -13.51 -3.62 27.19
C VAL A 129 -13.09 -5.07 26.93
N ASN A 130 -12.73 -5.37 25.70
CA ASN A 130 -12.25 -6.68 25.33
C ASN A 130 -10.76 -6.80 25.66
N LYS A 131 -10.45 -7.79 26.53
CA LYS A 131 -9.09 -8.19 26.85
C LYS A 131 -8.76 -9.42 26.03
N GLN A 132 -7.96 -9.23 25.00
CA GLN A 132 -7.53 -10.36 24.17
C GLN A 132 -6.15 -10.84 24.58
N GLY A 133 -5.99 -12.13 24.80
CA GLY A 133 -4.68 -12.74 25.05
C GLY A 133 -3.83 -12.72 23.77
N ILE A 134 -2.55 -12.34 23.89
CA ILE A 134 -1.60 -12.29 22.79
C ILE A 134 -0.52 -13.34 23.00
N SER A 135 -0.07 -13.99 21.92
CA SER A 135 1.04 -14.95 21.97
C SER A 135 2.37 -14.25 22.23
N GLY A 136 3.31 -14.98 22.87
CA GLY A 136 4.66 -14.46 23.07
C GLY A 136 5.39 -14.19 21.75
N GLU A 137 5.15 -15.01 20.73
CA GLU A 137 5.74 -14.83 19.39
C GLU A 137 5.31 -13.51 18.75
N HIS A 138 4.05 -13.14 18.90
CA HIS A 138 3.54 -11.88 18.38
C HIS A 138 4.14 -10.67 19.11
N ILE A 139 4.33 -10.76 20.42
CA ILE A 139 5.00 -9.70 21.19
C ILE A 139 6.45 -9.52 20.72
N GLU A 140 7.19 -10.61 20.53
CA GLU A 140 8.56 -10.55 19.99
C GLU A 140 8.61 -9.96 18.58
N GLU A 141 7.58 -10.19 17.77
CA GLU A 141 7.44 -9.60 16.45
C GLU A 141 7.22 -8.08 16.54
N LEU A 142 6.32 -7.61 17.40
CA LEU A 142 6.09 -6.17 17.63
C LEU A 142 7.35 -5.47 18.13
N GLU A 143 8.13 -6.10 19.03
CA GLU A 143 9.39 -5.57 19.53
C GLU A 143 10.43 -5.42 18.42
N LYS A 144 10.59 -6.43 17.56
CA LYS A 144 11.50 -6.38 16.41
C LYS A 144 11.13 -5.31 15.40
N ILE A 145 9.84 -5.17 15.10
CA ILE A 145 9.35 -4.17 14.15
C ILE A 145 9.62 -2.77 14.65
N GLN A 146 9.40 -2.54 15.93
CA GLN A 146 9.61 -1.24 16.55
C GLN A 146 11.09 -0.82 16.58
N GLU A 147 12.02 -1.78 16.74
CA GLU A 147 13.47 -1.53 16.67
C GLU A 147 13.94 -1.07 15.28
N LEU A 148 13.22 -1.45 14.21
CA LEU A 148 13.59 -1.14 12.83
C LEU A 148 13.23 0.29 12.40
N ASP A 149 12.60 1.09 13.27
CA ASP A 149 12.17 2.48 12.97
C ASP A 149 11.38 2.57 11.66
N SER A 150 10.68 1.48 11.33
CA SER A 150 10.11 1.27 10.02
C SER A 150 8.61 1.53 10.03
N PHE A 151 8.17 2.17 8.98
CA PHE A 151 6.80 2.42 8.54
C PHE A 151 5.93 1.16 8.52
N PRO A 152 4.62 1.27 8.21
CA PRO A 152 3.65 0.19 8.34
C PRO A 152 4.21 -1.14 7.81
N VAL A 153 4.10 -2.17 8.62
CA VAL A 153 4.56 -3.52 8.32
C VAL A 153 3.34 -4.42 8.18
N LEU A 154 3.40 -5.34 7.23
CA LEU A 154 2.36 -6.36 7.12
C LEU A 154 2.53 -7.37 8.26
N VAL A 155 1.52 -7.47 9.11
CA VAL A 155 1.50 -8.43 10.23
C VAL A 155 0.13 -9.10 10.31
N GLU A 156 0.09 -10.30 10.87
CA GLU A 156 -1.17 -10.88 11.30
C GLU A 156 -1.64 -10.14 12.55
N SER A 157 -2.85 -9.59 12.49
CA SER A 157 -3.39 -8.90 13.65
C SER A 157 -3.67 -9.89 14.78
N PRO A 158 -3.21 -9.63 16.00
CA PRO A 158 -3.49 -10.49 17.15
C PRO A 158 -4.95 -10.42 17.61
N ILE A 159 -5.67 -9.39 17.16
CA ILE A 159 -7.05 -9.13 17.57
C ILE A 159 -8.08 -9.49 16.49
N HIS A 160 -7.65 -9.77 15.27
CA HIS A 160 -8.53 -10.14 14.16
C HIS A 160 -8.10 -11.49 13.57
N GLU A 161 -8.89 -12.52 13.74
CA GLU A 161 -8.61 -13.83 13.16
C GLU A 161 -8.69 -13.80 11.63
N GLY A 162 -7.62 -14.23 10.97
CA GLY A 162 -7.59 -14.51 9.52
C GLY A 162 -7.53 -13.31 8.60
N GLY A 163 -7.06 -12.16 9.07
CA GLY A 163 -6.82 -10.97 8.24
C GLY A 163 -5.37 -10.54 8.23
N SER A 164 -4.87 -10.13 7.07
CA SER A 164 -3.60 -9.41 6.96
C SER A 164 -3.86 -7.91 7.13
N PHE A 165 -3.05 -7.28 7.96
CA PHE A 165 -3.13 -5.86 8.26
C PHE A 165 -1.77 -5.20 8.10
N LEU A 166 -1.78 -3.96 7.67
CA LEU A 166 -0.62 -3.09 7.80
C LEU A 166 -0.69 -2.41 9.16
N SER A 167 0.30 -2.64 9.99
CA SER A 167 0.30 -2.12 11.35
C SER A 167 1.37 -1.05 11.53
N VAL A 168 0.97 0.04 12.19
CA VAL A 168 1.85 1.09 12.68
C VAL A 168 1.99 0.91 14.18
N ILE A 169 3.22 0.77 14.67
CA ILE A 169 3.51 0.43 16.05
C ILE A 169 4.29 1.55 16.71
N GLN A 170 3.84 1.98 17.88
CA GLN A 170 4.52 3.00 18.68
C GLN A 170 4.70 2.52 20.12
N LYS A 171 5.91 2.64 20.61
CA LYS A 171 6.27 2.35 21.98
C LYS A 171 5.70 3.40 22.95
N VAL A 172 5.17 2.94 24.07
CA VAL A 172 4.73 3.79 25.18
C VAL A 172 5.63 3.56 26.38
N GLU A 173 6.29 4.62 26.82
CA GLU A 173 7.22 4.60 27.94
C GLU A 173 6.69 5.43 29.10
N ASP A 174 7.08 5.05 30.31
CA ASP A 174 6.87 5.88 31.48
C ASP A 174 7.91 7.02 31.58
N ASP A 175 7.82 7.84 32.62
CA ASP A 175 8.72 8.97 32.84
C ASP A 175 10.18 8.54 33.11
N ASN A 176 10.43 7.27 33.41
CA ASN A 176 11.75 6.69 33.65
C ASN A 176 12.32 6.01 32.39
N GLY A 177 11.56 5.93 31.30
CA GLY A 177 11.92 5.23 30.08
C GLY A 177 11.64 3.71 30.13
N GLU A 178 10.86 3.25 31.12
CA GLU A 178 10.39 1.86 31.15
C GLU A 178 9.23 1.67 30.17
N ILE A 179 9.26 0.59 29.40
CA ILE A 179 8.23 0.28 28.40
C ILE A 179 6.95 -0.17 29.13
N LEU A 180 5.90 0.61 29.01
CA LEU A 180 4.56 0.26 29.49
C LEU A 180 3.83 -0.65 28.51
N GLY A 181 4.11 -0.51 27.22
CA GLY A 181 3.49 -1.28 26.15
C GLY A 181 3.62 -0.63 24.80
N TYR A 182 2.74 -1.05 23.88
CA TYR A 182 2.74 -0.58 22.49
C TYR A 182 1.33 -0.14 22.09
N VAL A 183 1.22 0.99 21.43
CA VAL A 183 0.02 1.40 20.68
C VAL A 183 0.18 0.90 19.26
N VAL A 184 -0.81 0.17 18.77
CA VAL A 184 -0.83 -0.39 17.43
C VAL A 184 -2.07 0.10 16.69
N ALA A 185 -1.87 0.62 15.49
CA ALA A 185 -2.92 0.99 14.58
C ALA A 185 -2.91 0.04 13.37
N ASP A 186 -3.98 -0.72 13.19
CA ASP A 186 -4.14 -1.64 12.08
C ASP A 186 -4.92 -0.99 10.94
N ILE A 187 -4.41 -1.16 9.73
CA ILE A 187 -5.01 -0.73 8.48
C ILE A 187 -5.29 -1.99 7.66
N ARG A 188 -6.52 -2.14 7.22
CA ARG A 188 -6.88 -3.29 6.38
C ARG A 188 -6.24 -3.15 5.00
N GLU A 189 -5.39 -4.10 4.58
CA GLU A 189 -4.67 -4.07 3.30
C GLU A 189 -5.63 -3.93 2.10
N ARG A 190 -6.82 -4.54 2.20
CA ARG A 190 -7.87 -4.43 1.18
C ARG A 190 -8.42 -3.02 1.04
N ALA A 191 -8.52 -2.26 2.13
CA ALA A 191 -8.94 -0.86 2.06
C ALA A 191 -7.94 -0.05 1.23
N ILE A 192 -6.64 -0.29 1.42
CA ILE A 192 -5.58 0.33 0.61
C ILE A 192 -5.75 0.01 -0.87
N TYR A 193 -6.01 -1.27 -1.20
CA TYR A 193 -6.22 -1.65 -2.60
C TYR A 193 -7.40 -0.91 -3.21
N TYR A 194 -8.57 -0.97 -2.58
CA TYR A 194 -9.80 -0.38 -3.13
C TYR A 194 -9.80 1.15 -3.15
N GLU A 195 -9.22 1.80 -2.16
CA GLU A 195 -9.21 3.26 -2.10
C GLU A 195 -8.15 3.89 -3.01
N TYR A 196 -6.99 3.25 -3.15
CA TYR A 196 -5.86 3.84 -3.84
C TYR A 196 -5.51 3.11 -5.15
N LEU A 197 -5.38 1.80 -5.14
CA LEU A 197 -4.86 1.06 -6.28
C LEU A 197 -5.92 0.75 -7.35
N GLU A 198 -7.15 0.50 -6.95
CA GLU A 198 -8.23 0.18 -7.91
C GLU A 198 -8.50 1.35 -8.87
N ALA A 199 -8.33 2.59 -8.42
CA ALA A 199 -8.50 3.78 -9.26
C ALA A 199 -7.51 3.86 -10.44
N ILE A 200 -6.37 3.18 -10.35
CA ILE A 200 -5.39 3.08 -11.43
C ILE A 200 -5.73 1.91 -12.37
N ASN A 201 -6.53 0.95 -11.89
CA ASN A 201 -6.84 -0.27 -12.64
C ASN A 201 -7.55 0.07 -13.97
N ASP A 202 -6.95 -0.37 -15.07
CA ASP A 202 -7.45 -0.18 -16.43
C ASP A 202 -7.49 -1.56 -17.12
N GLU A 203 -8.35 -1.75 -18.11
CA GLU A 203 -8.50 -3.01 -18.85
C GLU A 203 -7.17 -3.53 -19.44
N LYS A 204 -6.19 -2.65 -19.62
CA LYS A 204 -4.85 -2.97 -20.15
C LYS A 204 -3.83 -3.32 -19.05
N ILE A 205 -4.17 -3.09 -17.78
CA ILE A 205 -3.29 -3.39 -16.65
C ILE A 205 -3.59 -4.82 -16.21
N THR A 206 -2.58 -5.68 -16.29
CA THR A 206 -2.71 -7.09 -15.90
C THR A 206 -2.61 -7.30 -14.40
N ARG A 207 -1.89 -6.43 -13.69
CA ARG A 207 -1.64 -6.58 -12.26
C ARG A 207 -1.18 -5.26 -11.63
N ILE A 208 -1.74 -4.93 -10.47
CA ILE A 208 -1.28 -3.84 -9.60
C ILE A 208 -1.02 -4.44 -8.24
N VAL A 209 0.15 -4.20 -7.69
CA VAL A 209 0.55 -4.65 -6.35
C VAL A 209 1.28 -3.53 -5.62
N LEU A 210 1.14 -3.49 -4.31
CA LEU A 210 2.01 -2.74 -3.42
C LEU A 210 2.98 -3.72 -2.77
N VAL A 211 4.26 -3.41 -2.77
CA VAL A 211 5.30 -4.22 -2.14
C VAL A 211 6.00 -3.43 -1.04
N ASP A 212 6.48 -4.14 -0.03
CA ASP A 212 7.30 -3.56 1.03
C ASP A 212 8.79 -3.47 0.63
N ARG A 213 9.64 -3.09 1.58
CA ARG A 213 11.10 -2.97 1.37
C ARG A 213 11.80 -4.30 1.10
N ASN A 214 11.17 -5.43 1.42
CA ASN A 214 11.68 -6.78 1.24
C ASN A 214 11.17 -7.40 -0.07
N ASP A 215 10.52 -6.60 -0.92
CA ASP A 215 9.84 -7.05 -2.14
C ASP A 215 8.69 -8.04 -1.84
N GLU A 216 8.10 -7.99 -0.64
CA GLU A 216 6.94 -8.76 -0.27
C GLU A 216 5.65 -8.01 -0.64
N ILE A 217 4.68 -8.72 -1.24
CA ILE A 217 3.41 -8.14 -1.68
C ILE A 217 2.54 -7.87 -0.45
N VAL A 218 2.32 -6.59 -0.18
CA VAL A 218 1.50 -6.09 0.93
C VAL A 218 0.03 -6.06 0.56
N THR A 219 -0.30 -5.64 -0.66
CA THR A 219 -1.67 -5.67 -1.18
C THR A 219 -1.71 -5.91 -2.68
N SER A 220 -2.74 -6.58 -3.14
CA SER A 220 -2.95 -7.00 -4.54
C SER A 220 -4.43 -7.12 -4.84
N GLY A 221 -4.80 -6.99 -6.12
CA GLY A 221 -6.12 -7.36 -6.61
C GLY A 221 -6.43 -8.84 -6.43
N ASP A 222 -5.42 -9.69 -6.46
CA ASP A 222 -5.54 -11.11 -6.14
C ASP A 222 -5.05 -11.37 -4.71
N TYR A 223 -5.98 -11.72 -3.82
CA TYR A 223 -5.67 -12.00 -2.42
C TYR A 223 -4.62 -13.11 -2.23
N SER A 224 -4.55 -14.06 -3.15
CA SER A 224 -3.60 -15.17 -3.08
C SER A 224 -2.14 -14.74 -3.26
N ASP A 225 -1.89 -13.49 -3.67
CA ASP A 225 -0.55 -12.94 -3.87
C ASP A 225 0.05 -12.32 -2.61
N ILE A 226 -0.79 -11.94 -1.64
CA ILE A 226 -0.35 -11.26 -0.42
C ILE A 226 0.60 -12.16 0.37
N GLY A 227 1.69 -11.58 0.88
CA GLY A 227 2.76 -12.30 1.59
C GLY A 227 3.73 -13.04 0.68
N LYS A 228 3.57 -12.98 -0.65
CA LYS A 228 4.55 -13.56 -1.58
C LYS A 228 5.58 -12.54 -2.00
N THR A 229 6.80 -13.01 -2.24
CA THR A 229 7.84 -12.19 -2.85
C THR A 229 7.49 -11.89 -4.30
N PHE A 230 7.64 -10.64 -4.73
CA PHE A 230 7.39 -10.23 -6.11
C PHE A 230 8.60 -10.55 -7.00
N PRO A 231 8.59 -11.66 -7.76
CA PRO A 231 9.78 -12.18 -8.42
C PRO A 231 10.29 -11.32 -9.58
N GLU A 232 9.42 -10.48 -10.14
CA GLU A 232 9.75 -9.64 -11.30
C GLU A 232 10.64 -8.45 -10.94
N ILE A 233 10.74 -8.10 -9.65
CA ILE A 233 11.63 -7.03 -9.17
C ILE A 233 13.02 -7.60 -8.87
N THR A 234 13.11 -8.84 -8.36
CA THR A 234 14.38 -9.47 -7.96
C THR A 234 15.23 -9.93 -9.13
N ASP A 235 14.63 -10.30 -10.25
CA ASP A 235 15.33 -10.88 -11.41
C ASP A 235 15.89 -9.84 -12.40
N GLN A 236 15.72 -8.55 -12.14
CA GLN A 236 16.12 -7.50 -13.05
C GLN A 236 16.87 -6.39 -12.32
N ASN A 237 17.89 -5.88 -13.00
CA ASN A 237 18.49 -4.57 -12.75
C ASN A 237 17.45 -3.44 -12.95
N VAL A 238 16.29 -3.54 -12.28
CA VAL A 238 15.33 -2.45 -12.20
C VAL A 238 16.01 -1.37 -11.38
N PRO A 239 16.22 -0.17 -11.95
CA PRO A 239 16.81 0.91 -11.18
C PRO A 239 15.99 1.11 -9.91
N LYS A 240 16.65 1.19 -8.77
CA LYS A 240 16.00 1.45 -7.44
C LYS A 240 15.40 2.86 -7.35
N MET A 241 15.00 3.44 -8.46
CA MET A 241 14.49 4.81 -8.60
C MET A 241 13.12 4.77 -9.29
N GLU A 242 12.35 5.81 -9.08
CA GLU A 242 11.08 6.03 -9.75
C GLU A 242 11.20 5.91 -11.28
N GLY A 243 10.27 5.23 -11.92
CA GLY A 243 10.28 5.10 -13.35
C GLY A 243 9.36 4.02 -13.90
N TYR A 244 9.63 3.66 -15.14
CA TYR A 244 9.01 2.49 -15.77
C TYR A 244 10.07 1.68 -16.54
N ALA A 245 9.83 0.39 -16.65
CA ALA A 245 10.60 -0.50 -17.50
C ALA A 245 9.68 -1.28 -18.42
N GLU A 246 10.09 -1.48 -19.66
CA GLU A 246 9.40 -2.32 -20.63
C GLU A 246 10.23 -3.58 -20.91
N LYS A 247 9.58 -4.75 -20.79
CA LYS A 247 10.17 -6.03 -21.15
C LYS A 247 9.12 -6.94 -21.76
N ASN A 248 9.40 -7.47 -22.95
CA ASN A 248 8.52 -8.39 -23.67
C ASN A 248 7.09 -7.85 -23.90
N GLY A 249 6.92 -6.52 -24.08
CA GLY A 249 5.64 -5.88 -24.23
C GLY A 249 4.86 -5.67 -22.94
N VAL A 250 5.48 -5.91 -21.79
CA VAL A 250 4.93 -5.59 -20.46
C VAL A 250 5.63 -4.35 -19.94
N ILE A 251 4.86 -3.33 -19.61
CA ILE A 251 5.35 -2.09 -18.99
C ILE A 251 5.11 -2.22 -17.49
N SER A 252 6.20 -2.16 -16.72
CA SER A 252 6.17 -2.16 -15.26
C SER A 252 6.47 -0.76 -14.75
N PHE A 253 5.60 -0.22 -13.92
CA PHE A 253 5.80 1.05 -13.24
C PHE A 253 6.23 0.77 -11.80
N PHE A 254 7.17 1.56 -11.29
CA PHE A 254 7.62 1.47 -9.90
C PHE A 254 7.90 2.86 -9.36
N SER A 255 7.59 3.03 -8.08
CA SER A 255 7.92 4.21 -7.29
C SER A 255 8.35 3.77 -5.91
N ARG A 256 9.28 4.50 -5.32
CA ARG A 256 9.79 4.29 -3.96
C ARG A 256 9.59 5.52 -3.11
#